data_0214c1872283ac5f6d346e05e84124ab
#
_entry.id   0214c1872283ac5f6d346e05e84124ab
#
_cell.length_a   1.000
_cell.length_b   1.000
_cell.length_c   1.000
_cell.angle_alpha   90.00
_cell.angle_beta   90.00
_cell.angle_gamma   90.00
#
_symmetry.space_group_name_H-M   'P 1'
#
loop_
_entity.id
_entity.type
_entity.pdbx_description
1 polymer ?
#
loop_
_entity_poly.entity_id
_entity_poly.type
_entity_poly.pdbx_seq_one_letter_code
_entity_poly.pdbx_strand_id
1 'polypeptide(L)'
;SMANNELSGPAVATFIAKWILSKKRKYTYRIIFIPETIGSITYLSRNIDVMKKNIIAGFNVNCVGDDRAYSFMSSRDHDTYADKIALHVLKSKHPDFIKYSYLKRGGDERQYNAPGVDLPVVSIMRTKAGEYPEYHTSLDDLNVVTPDGLYGSYDILKECLELIENNRYYKVTCLCEPHLGKRGLY
;
A
#
# COMPACT_ATOMS: atom_id res chain seq x y z
N SER A 1 5.31 1.70 23.64
CA SER A 1 4.95 1.58 22.21
C SER A 1 6.18 1.83 21.38
N MET A 2 6.35 1.06 20.33
CA MET A 2 7.46 1.18 19.40
C MET A 2 7.14 2.26 18.35
N ALA A 3 8.13 3.10 18.04
CA ALA A 3 7.91 4.26 17.19
C ALA A 3 7.77 3.85 15.71
N ASN A 4 8.69 3.06 15.19
CA ASN A 4 8.66 2.65 13.79
C ASN A 4 7.65 1.51 13.55
N ASN A 5 7.66 0.48 14.37
CA ASN A 5 6.77 -0.68 14.18
C ASN A 5 5.28 -0.31 14.34
N GLU A 6 4.92 0.44 15.39
CA GLU A 6 3.51 0.67 15.75
C GLU A 6 2.99 2.05 15.38
N LEU A 7 3.76 3.12 15.58
CA LEU A 7 3.25 4.49 15.48
C LEU A 7 3.48 5.14 14.11
N SER A 8 4.49 4.72 13.38
CA SER A 8 4.79 5.29 12.05
C SER A 8 3.63 5.08 11.06
N GLY A 9 3.04 3.89 11.05
CA GLY A 9 1.89 3.56 10.21
C GLY A 9 0.69 4.48 10.45
N PRO A 10 0.15 4.58 11.66
CA PRO A 10 -0.92 5.49 12.02
C PRO A 10 -0.60 6.96 11.68
N ALA A 11 0.63 7.41 11.90
CA ALA A 11 1.04 8.77 11.53
C ALA A 11 0.90 9.00 10.02
N VAL A 12 1.53 8.15 9.19
CA VAL A 12 1.46 8.26 7.73
C VAL A 12 0.01 8.13 7.24
N ALA A 13 -0.76 7.16 7.76
CA ALA A 13 -2.15 6.96 7.38
C ALA A 13 -3.03 8.20 7.69
N THR A 14 -2.75 8.90 8.79
CA THR A 14 -3.45 10.15 9.14
C THR A 14 -3.19 11.26 8.13
N PHE A 15 -1.94 11.42 7.67
CA PHE A 15 -1.62 12.39 6.62
C PHE A 15 -2.20 11.99 5.25
N ILE A 16 -2.24 10.71 4.93
CA ILE A 16 -2.96 10.18 3.76
C ILE A 16 -4.45 10.48 3.86
N ALA A 17 -5.07 10.29 5.03
CA ALA A 17 -6.49 10.65 5.25
C ALA A 17 -6.73 12.14 4.98
N LYS A 18 -5.88 13.02 5.51
CA LYS A 18 -5.95 14.46 5.26
C LYS A 18 -5.87 14.79 3.77
N TRP A 19 -4.94 14.15 3.07
CA TRP A 19 -4.81 14.31 1.61
C TRP A 19 -6.03 13.76 0.85
N ILE A 20 -6.58 12.61 1.22
CA ILE A 20 -7.79 12.06 0.62
C ILE A 20 -8.96 13.07 0.76
N LEU A 21 -9.13 13.65 1.93
CA LEU A 21 -10.21 14.61 2.22
C LEU A 21 -10.04 15.97 1.53
N SER A 22 -8.86 16.28 0.98
CA SER A 22 -8.58 17.60 0.38
C SER A 22 -9.35 17.88 -0.92
N LYS A 23 -9.88 16.85 -1.58
CA LYS A 23 -10.69 16.98 -2.81
C LYS A 23 -11.61 15.77 -2.99
N LYS A 24 -12.61 15.91 -3.87
CA LYS A 24 -13.49 14.79 -4.25
C LYS A 24 -12.66 13.68 -4.91
N ARG A 25 -12.92 12.44 -4.53
CA ARG A 25 -12.27 11.22 -5.02
C ARG A 25 -13.23 10.38 -5.86
N LYS A 26 -12.66 9.57 -6.75
CA LYS A 26 -13.40 8.59 -7.56
C LYS A 26 -13.84 7.38 -6.73
N TYR A 27 -12.97 6.94 -5.83
CA TYR A 27 -13.20 5.77 -4.99
C TYR A 27 -13.50 6.15 -3.53
N THR A 28 -14.15 5.24 -2.82
CA THR A 28 -14.30 5.31 -1.35
C THR A 28 -13.05 4.73 -0.72
N TYR A 29 -12.48 5.46 0.23
CA TYR A 29 -11.33 5.03 1.02
C TYR A 29 -11.79 4.62 2.41
N ARG A 30 -11.26 3.50 2.88
CA ARG A 30 -11.49 3.00 4.23
C ARG A 30 -10.15 2.91 4.93
N ILE A 31 -9.95 3.73 5.95
CA ILE A 31 -8.77 3.70 6.80
C ILE A 31 -9.14 3.02 8.09
N ILE A 32 -8.35 2.02 8.49
CA ILE A 32 -8.66 1.16 9.62
C ILE A 32 -7.47 1.21 10.59
N PHE A 33 -7.72 1.65 11.82
CA PHE A 33 -6.79 1.61 12.93
C PHE A 33 -7.27 0.53 13.90
N ILE A 34 -6.53 -0.55 13.98
CA ILE A 34 -6.89 -1.73 14.78
C ILE A 34 -5.65 -2.35 15.41
N PRO A 35 -5.76 -3.04 16.54
CA PRO A 35 -4.69 -3.87 17.07
C PRO A 35 -4.31 -4.96 16.07
N GLU A 36 -3.01 -5.20 15.91
CA GLU A 36 -2.52 -6.24 15.02
C GLU A 36 -3.13 -7.60 15.34
N THR A 37 -3.31 -8.42 14.32
CA THR A 37 -3.83 -9.81 14.37
C THR A 37 -5.27 -9.89 14.89
N ILE A 38 -5.50 -9.64 16.16
CA ILE A 38 -6.82 -9.77 16.80
C ILE A 38 -7.82 -8.74 16.22
N GLY A 39 -7.36 -7.53 15.97
CA GLY A 39 -8.16 -6.48 15.35
C GLY A 39 -8.56 -6.83 13.93
N SER A 40 -7.60 -7.26 13.09
CA SER A 40 -7.87 -7.63 11.70
C SER A 40 -8.80 -8.86 11.61
N ILE A 41 -8.62 -9.87 12.44
CA ILE A 41 -9.51 -11.05 12.49
C ILE A 41 -10.93 -10.62 12.89
N THR A 42 -11.06 -9.83 13.95
CA THR A 42 -12.37 -9.33 14.41
C THR A 42 -13.03 -8.44 13.35
N TYR A 43 -12.26 -7.60 12.67
CA TYR A 43 -12.78 -6.76 11.62
C TYR A 43 -13.24 -7.59 10.41
N LEU A 44 -12.44 -8.55 9.97
CA LEU A 44 -12.78 -9.48 8.89
C LEU A 44 -14.04 -10.29 9.21
N SER A 45 -14.18 -10.81 10.43
CA SER A 45 -15.35 -11.62 10.81
C SER A 45 -16.68 -10.90 10.64
N ARG A 46 -16.68 -9.57 10.63
CA ARG A 46 -17.88 -8.73 10.51
C ARG A 46 -18.05 -8.10 9.12
N ASN A 47 -16.98 -8.02 8.34
CA ASN A 47 -16.97 -7.21 7.12
C ASN A 47 -16.53 -7.96 5.86
N ILE A 48 -16.19 -9.25 5.94
CA ILE A 48 -15.54 -9.98 4.86
C ILE A 48 -16.33 -9.93 3.55
N ASP A 49 -17.64 -10.10 3.57
CA ASP A 49 -18.48 -10.12 2.37
C ASP A 49 -18.47 -8.75 1.67
N VAL A 50 -18.58 -7.68 2.45
CA VAL A 50 -18.53 -6.30 1.93
C VAL A 50 -17.13 -5.99 1.39
N MET A 51 -16.09 -6.45 2.08
CA MET A 51 -14.70 -6.25 1.67
C MET A 51 -14.41 -6.98 0.36
N LYS A 52 -14.75 -8.26 0.26
CA LYS A 52 -14.57 -9.05 -0.98
C LYS A 52 -15.29 -8.45 -2.18
N LYS A 53 -16.46 -7.87 -1.96
CA LYS A 53 -17.27 -7.27 -3.03
C LYS A 53 -16.71 -5.94 -3.52
N ASN A 54 -16.08 -5.15 -2.64
CA ASN A 54 -15.83 -3.73 -2.91
C ASN A 54 -14.35 -3.33 -2.88
N ILE A 55 -13.46 -4.09 -2.22
CA ILE A 55 -12.05 -3.71 -2.14
C ILE A 55 -11.34 -4.10 -3.44
N ILE A 56 -10.81 -3.11 -4.12
CA ILE A 56 -10.03 -3.30 -5.34
C ILE A 56 -8.52 -3.27 -5.08
N ALA A 57 -8.08 -2.60 -4.02
CA ALA A 57 -6.70 -2.56 -3.57
C ALA A 57 -6.65 -2.18 -2.08
N GLY A 58 -5.67 -2.70 -1.37
CA GLY A 58 -5.40 -2.38 0.02
C GLY A 58 -3.90 -2.33 0.32
N PHE A 59 -3.54 -1.53 1.30
CA PHE A 59 -2.16 -1.35 1.74
C PHE A 59 -2.09 -1.55 3.25
N ASN A 60 -1.28 -2.51 3.69
CA ASN A 60 -0.89 -2.64 5.09
C ASN A 60 0.27 -1.70 5.34
N VAL A 61 0.15 -0.82 6.34
CA VAL A 61 1.08 0.29 6.58
C VAL A 61 1.64 0.16 8.00
N ASN A 62 2.82 -0.42 8.09
CA ASN A 62 3.61 -0.54 9.32
C ASN A 62 5.10 -0.45 8.99
N CYS A 63 5.96 -0.14 9.95
CA CYS A 63 7.39 0.04 9.75
C CYS A 63 7.70 0.99 8.57
N VAL A 64 7.12 2.18 8.61
CA VAL A 64 7.18 3.17 7.53
C VAL A 64 7.89 4.46 7.92
N GLY A 65 8.63 4.46 9.03
CA GLY A 65 9.21 5.67 9.59
C GLY A 65 10.72 5.78 9.47
N ASP A 66 11.47 4.70 9.26
CA ASP A 66 12.92 4.76 9.06
C ASP A 66 13.26 5.18 7.62
N ASP A 67 14.54 5.55 7.37
CA ASP A 67 15.02 6.00 6.07
C ASP A 67 16.06 5.07 5.43
N ARG A 68 16.22 3.86 5.95
CA ARG A 68 17.27 2.90 5.56
C ARG A 68 16.96 2.17 4.26
N ALA A 69 15.70 1.82 4.01
CA ALA A 69 15.30 1.07 2.83
C ALA A 69 13.88 1.41 2.38
N TYR A 70 13.50 0.94 1.20
CA TYR A 70 12.11 0.74 0.79
C TYR A 70 11.89 -0.74 0.59
N SER A 71 10.77 -1.25 1.08
CA SER A 71 10.43 -2.66 1.03
C SER A 71 9.01 -2.88 0.53
N PHE A 72 8.83 -3.93 -0.21
CA PHE A 72 7.53 -4.36 -0.73
C PHE A 72 7.31 -5.83 -0.42
N MET A 73 6.14 -6.14 0.11
CA MET A 73 5.66 -7.52 0.22
C MET A 73 4.38 -7.67 -0.57
N SER A 74 4.38 -8.63 -1.49
CA SER A 74 3.26 -8.92 -2.37
C SER A 74 2.05 -9.47 -1.61
N SER A 75 0.88 -9.37 -2.23
CA SER A 75 -0.27 -10.20 -1.89
C SER A 75 0.07 -11.68 -2.07
N ARG A 76 -0.78 -12.59 -1.58
CA ARG A 76 -0.62 -14.04 -1.79
C ARG A 76 -0.69 -14.43 -3.28
N ASP A 77 -1.51 -13.72 -4.04
CA ASP A 77 -1.71 -13.95 -5.48
C ASP A 77 -0.56 -13.41 -6.35
N HIS A 78 0.22 -12.45 -5.84
CA HIS A 78 1.34 -11.79 -6.52
C HIS A 78 1.01 -10.94 -7.76
N ASP A 79 -0.25 -10.91 -8.22
CA ASP A 79 -0.68 -10.22 -9.44
C ASP A 79 -1.96 -9.39 -9.25
N THR A 80 -2.32 -9.07 -8.02
CA THR A 80 -3.47 -8.22 -7.73
C THR A 80 -3.26 -6.78 -8.23
N TYR A 81 -4.33 -6.00 -8.30
CA TYR A 81 -4.22 -4.60 -8.68
C TYR A 81 -3.34 -3.80 -7.72
N ALA A 82 -3.39 -4.11 -6.42
CA ALA A 82 -2.49 -3.51 -5.43
C ALA A 82 -1.02 -3.85 -5.71
N ASP A 83 -0.70 -5.11 -6.08
CA ASP A 83 0.65 -5.50 -6.47
C ASP A 83 1.16 -4.68 -7.66
N LYS A 84 0.36 -4.56 -8.71
CA LYS A 84 0.71 -3.83 -9.94
C LYS A 84 1.00 -2.37 -9.66
N ILE A 85 0.14 -1.70 -8.90
CA ILE A 85 0.29 -0.30 -8.55
C ILE A 85 1.54 -0.07 -7.69
N ALA A 86 1.69 -0.82 -6.61
CA ALA A 86 2.83 -0.67 -5.70
C ALA A 86 4.17 -0.92 -6.40
N LEU A 87 4.25 -2.00 -7.20
CA LEU A 87 5.45 -2.31 -7.97
C LEU A 87 5.77 -1.26 -9.03
N HIS A 88 4.76 -0.68 -9.68
CA HIS A 88 4.97 0.39 -10.66
C HIS A 88 5.59 1.62 -9.99
N VAL A 89 5.03 2.08 -8.88
CA VAL A 89 5.53 3.26 -8.16
C VAL A 89 6.94 3.02 -7.62
N LEU A 90 7.15 1.89 -6.94
CA LEU A 90 8.45 1.59 -6.36
C LEU A 90 9.54 1.45 -7.43
N LYS A 91 9.28 0.74 -8.53
CA LYS A 91 10.25 0.63 -9.64
C LYS A 91 10.60 1.97 -10.26
N SER A 92 9.64 2.89 -10.32
CA SER A 92 9.85 4.22 -10.90
C SER A 92 10.66 5.13 -9.98
N LYS A 93 10.38 5.11 -8.67
CA LYS A 93 10.97 6.07 -7.72
C LYS A 93 12.17 5.52 -6.96
N HIS A 94 12.16 4.26 -6.64
CA HIS A 94 13.17 3.59 -5.80
C HIS A 94 13.47 2.21 -6.37
N PRO A 95 14.15 2.12 -7.54
CA PRO A 95 14.39 0.85 -8.24
C PRO A 95 15.19 -0.17 -7.44
N ASP A 96 15.88 0.26 -6.41
CA ASP A 96 16.66 -0.52 -5.45
C ASP A 96 15.84 -1.07 -4.27
N PHE A 97 14.51 -0.89 -4.29
CA PHE A 97 13.65 -1.41 -3.22
C PHE A 97 13.78 -2.92 -3.04
N ILE A 98 13.61 -3.38 -1.82
CA ILE A 98 13.71 -4.81 -1.47
C ILE A 98 12.34 -5.47 -1.65
N LYS A 99 12.29 -6.50 -2.50
CA LYS A 99 11.07 -7.27 -2.73
C LYS A 99 11.06 -8.54 -1.89
N TYR A 100 10.04 -8.69 -1.06
CA TYR A 100 9.80 -9.89 -0.28
C TYR A 100 8.64 -10.71 -0.85
N SER A 101 8.80 -12.03 -0.81
CA SER A 101 7.70 -12.96 -1.06
C SER A 101 6.67 -12.91 0.08
N TYR A 102 5.41 -13.12 -0.23
CA TYR A 102 4.34 -13.31 0.76
C TYR A 102 4.68 -14.36 1.83
N LEU A 103 5.52 -15.34 1.53
CA LEU A 103 5.98 -16.32 2.51
C LEU A 103 6.80 -15.73 3.66
N LYS A 104 7.31 -14.50 3.50
CA LYS A 104 8.03 -13.73 4.53
C LYS A 104 7.12 -12.80 5.33
N ARG A 105 5.80 -12.99 5.23
CA ARG A 105 4.78 -12.22 5.95
C ARG A 105 4.96 -12.26 7.46
N GLY A 106 4.60 -11.20 8.15
CA GLY A 106 4.71 -11.10 9.60
C GLY A 106 3.64 -10.22 10.24
N GLY A 107 3.01 -9.35 9.46
CA GLY A 107 1.97 -8.43 9.91
C GLY A 107 0.56 -8.85 9.50
N ASP A 108 -0.36 -7.90 9.45
CA ASP A 108 -1.78 -8.14 9.17
C ASP A 108 -2.07 -8.55 7.73
N GLU A 109 -1.14 -8.36 6.79
CA GLU A 109 -1.27 -8.88 5.43
C GLU A 109 -1.54 -10.38 5.42
N ARG A 110 -1.06 -11.13 6.42
CA ARG A 110 -1.32 -12.57 6.57
C ARG A 110 -2.78 -12.89 6.81
N GLN A 111 -3.53 -11.99 7.45
CA GLN A 111 -4.96 -12.17 7.70
C GLN A 111 -5.77 -11.81 6.46
N TYR A 112 -5.46 -10.68 5.84
CA TYR A 112 -6.16 -10.21 4.64
C TYR A 112 -5.93 -11.09 3.41
N ASN A 113 -4.77 -11.73 3.32
CA ASN A 113 -4.41 -12.65 2.24
C ASN A 113 -4.55 -14.14 2.61
N ALA A 114 -5.12 -14.47 3.77
CA ALA A 114 -5.33 -15.85 4.17
C ALA A 114 -6.20 -16.59 3.15
N PRO A 115 -5.99 -17.91 2.92
CA PRO A 115 -6.85 -18.71 2.05
C PRO A 115 -8.32 -18.56 2.41
N GLY A 116 -9.15 -18.28 1.43
CA GLY A 116 -10.58 -17.99 1.62
C GLY A 116 -10.91 -16.55 2.00
N VAL A 117 -9.96 -15.74 2.43
CA VAL A 117 -10.09 -14.28 2.55
C VAL A 117 -9.69 -13.61 1.23
N ASP A 118 -8.46 -13.80 0.77
CA ASP A 118 -7.96 -13.47 -0.56
C ASP A 118 -8.22 -12.01 -1.00
N LEU A 119 -8.03 -11.07 -0.09
CA LEU A 119 -8.15 -9.65 -0.40
C LEU A 119 -6.87 -9.13 -1.08
N PRO A 120 -6.98 -8.18 -2.01
CA PRO A 120 -5.84 -7.60 -2.72
C PRO A 120 -5.09 -6.60 -1.83
N VAL A 121 -4.40 -7.11 -0.81
CA VAL A 121 -3.67 -6.29 0.17
C VAL A 121 -2.18 -6.58 0.08
N VAL A 122 -1.39 -5.53 -0.07
CA VAL A 122 0.08 -5.58 -0.08
C VAL A 122 0.65 -4.78 1.07
N SER A 123 1.92 -5.01 1.43
CA SER A 123 2.62 -4.15 2.39
C SER A 123 3.67 -3.32 1.68
N ILE A 124 3.67 -2.02 1.94
CA ILE A 124 4.74 -1.09 1.59
C ILE A 124 5.33 -0.62 2.91
N MET A 125 6.62 -0.87 3.09
CA MET A 125 7.35 -0.58 4.32
C MET A 125 8.63 0.19 3.98
N ARG A 126 9.26 0.75 4.99
CA ARG A 126 10.67 1.12 4.93
C ARG A 126 11.49 -0.16 5.20
N THR A 127 12.27 -0.23 6.24
CA THR A 127 12.89 -1.52 6.58
C THR A 127 11.84 -2.49 7.10
N LYS A 128 11.80 -3.69 6.51
CA LYS A 128 10.81 -4.71 6.87
C LYS A 128 10.88 -5.07 8.35
N ALA A 129 9.73 -5.33 8.94
CA ALA A 129 9.59 -5.86 10.28
C ALA A 129 10.51 -7.09 10.50
N GLY A 130 11.32 -7.06 11.56
CA GLY A 130 12.29 -8.10 11.88
C GLY A 130 13.64 -8.00 11.16
N GLU A 131 13.80 -7.04 10.24
CA GLU A 131 15.06 -6.86 9.49
C GLU A 131 15.90 -5.66 9.99
N TYR A 132 15.49 -4.98 11.07
CA TYR A 132 16.26 -3.93 11.72
C TYR A 132 16.48 -4.26 13.20
N PRO A 133 17.66 -3.90 13.78
CA PRO A 133 18.07 -4.39 15.10
C PRO A 133 17.22 -3.84 16.26
N GLU A 134 16.59 -2.69 16.08
CA GLU A 134 15.73 -2.06 17.09
C GLU A 134 14.33 -2.70 17.15
N TYR A 135 13.96 -3.53 16.16
CA TYR A 135 12.65 -4.16 16.09
C TYR A 135 12.30 -4.95 17.35
N HIS A 136 11.13 -4.70 17.92
CA HIS A 136 10.63 -5.31 19.15
C HIS A 136 11.51 -5.07 20.38
N THR A 137 12.24 -3.97 20.41
CA THR A 137 13.02 -3.51 21.56
C THR A 137 12.59 -2.10 21.99
N SER A 138 13.08 -1.65 23.14
CA SER A 138 12.90 -0.27 23.61
C SER A 138 13.71 0.76 22.80
N LEU A 139 14.56 0.30 21.90
CA LEU A 139 15.36 1.13 21.00
C LEU A 139 14.58 1.53 19.74
N ASP A 140 13.43 0.94 19.50
CA ASP A 140 12.49 1.40 18.43
C ASP A 140 11.79 2.67 18.90
N ASP A 141 12.52 3.78 18.85
CA ASP A 141 12.14 5.10 19.32
C ASP A 141 12.28 6.15 18.20
N LEU A 142 12.30 7.44 18.58
CA LEU A 142 12.41 8.56 17.63
C LEU A 142 13.81 8.72 17.00
N ASN A 143 14.81 7.92 17.41
CA ASN A 143 16.08 7.86 16.71
C ASN A 143 16.01 6.95 15.47
N VAL A 144 15.05 6.02 15.43
CA VAL A 144 14.79 5.17 14.27
C VAL A 144 13.85 5.86 13.27
N VAL A 145 12.85 6.57 13.77
CA VAL A 145 11.87 7.27 12.93
C VAL A 145 12.38 8.65 12.55
N THR A 146 12.48 8.89 11.24
CA THR A 146 12.97 10.16 10.70
C THR A 146 11.87 10.89 9.92
N PRO A 147 11.95 12.23 9.80
CA PRO A 147 11.05 12.98 8.92
C PRO A 147 11.08 12.49 7.47
N ASP A 148 12.28 12.17 6.95
CA ASP A 148 12.47 11.67 5.58
C ASP A 148 11.90 10.27 5.40
N GLY A 149 12.00 9.41 6.42
CA GLY A 149 11.37 8.11 6.44
C GLY A 149 9.85 8.20 6.33
N LEU A 150 9.22 9.00 7.19
CA LEU A 150 7.77 9.23 7.20
C LEU A 150 7.29 9.88 5.90
N TYR A 151 8.00 10.94 5.45
CA TYR A 151 7.62 11.64 4.22
C TYR A 151 7.77 10.76 2.99
N GLY A 152 8.86 9.99 2.89
CA GLY A 152 9.07 9.07 1.77
C GLY A 152 7.99 8.02 1.69
N SER A 153 7.56 7.47 2.81
CA SER A 153 6.46 6.50 2.86
C SER A 153 5.11 7.12 2.49
N TYR A 154 4.85 8.34 2.99
CA TYR A 154 3.67 9.11 2.60
C TYR A 154 3.64 9.37 1.08
N ASP A 155 4.77 9.77 0.49
CA ASP A 155 4.88 10.08 -0.94
C ASP A 155 4.61 8.85 -1.81
N ILE A 156 5.19 7.69 -1.47
CA ILE A 156 4.93 6.43 -2.19
C ILE A 156 3.46 6.03 -2.09
N LEU A 157 2.88 6.04 -0.90
CA LEU A 157 1.48 5.66 -0.72
C LEU A 157 0.54 6.63 -1.43
N LYS A 158 0.80 7.93 -1.35
CA LYS A 158 0.05 8.95 -2.06
C LYS A 158 0.08 8.71 -3.57
N GLU A 159 1.25 8.42 -4.13
CA GLU A 159 1.40 8.14 -5.57
C GLU A 159 0.64 6.87 -5.99
N CYS A 160 0.68 5.82 -5.16
CA CYS A 160 -0.14 4.63 -5.41
C CYS A 160 -1.63 4.99 -5.49
N LEU A 161 -2.12 5.82 -4.58
CA LEU A 161 -3.51 6.24 -4.56
C LEU A 161 -3.83 7.19 -5.73
N GLU A 162 -2.92 8.07 -6.13
CA GLU A 162 -3.09 8.93 -7.32
C GLU A 162 -3.17 8.10 -8.60
N LEU A 163 -2.37 7.06 -8.73
CA LEU A 163 -2.49 6.13 -9.87
C LEU A 163 -3.84 5.42 -9.88
N ILE A 164 -4.31 4.93 -8.74
CA ILE A 164 -5.64 4.30 -8.62
C ILE A 164 -6.74 5.29 -9.03
N GLU A 165 -6.68 6.54 -8.57
CA GLU A 165 -7.66 7.57 -8.91
C GLU A 165 -7.67 7.93 -10.40
N ASN A 166 -6.50 7.95 -11.04
CA ASN A 166 -6.34 8.39 -12.42
C ASN A 166 -6.37 7.24 -13.44
N ASN A 167 -6.27 6.00 -13.00
CA ASN A 167 -6.29 4.85 -13.90
C ASN A 167 -7.63 4.73 -14.61
N ARG A 168 -7.58 4.60 -15.94
CA ARG A 168 -8.74 4.56 -16.83
C ARG A 168 -8.54 3.52 -17.92
N TYR A 169 -9.62 2.89 -18.30
CA TYR A 169 -9.67 2.09 -19.51
C TYR A 169 -10.13 2.97 -20.66
N TYR A 170 -9.35 2.97 -21.73
CA TYR A 170 -9.73 3.64 -22.97
C TYR A 170 -10.33 2.60 -23.92
N LYS A 171 -11.49 2.92 -24.48
CA LYS A 171 -12.15 2.09 -25.47
C LYS A 171 -12.09 2.81 -26.81
N VAL A 172 -11.61 2.12 -27.84
CA VAL A 172 -11.68 2.65 -29.22
C VAL A 172 -13.14 2.84 -29.63
N THR A 173 -13.45 3.99 -30.20
CA THR A 173 -14.79 4.32 -30.71
C THR A 173 -14.92 4.04 -32.20
N CYS A 174 -13.82 3.78 -32.88
CA CYS A 174 -13.74 3.47 -34.32
C CYS A 174 -13.17 2.06 -34.47
N LEU A 175 -13.86 1.21 -35.20
CA LEU A 175 -13.31 -0.08 -35.60
C LEU A 175 -12.30 0.17 -36.73
N CYS A 176 -11.26 -0.66 -36.78
CA CYS A 176 -10.11 -0.55 -37.67
C CYS A 176 -9.25 0.70 -37.39
N GLU A 177 -8.14 0.80 -38.10
CA GLU A 177 -7.23 1.94 -37.98
C GLU A 177 -7.89 3.22 -38.54
N PRO A 178 -7.98 4.31 -37.76
CA PRO A 178 -8.48 5.57 -38.26
C PRO A 178 -7.46 6.21 -39.22
N HIS A 179 -7.96 6.89 -40.27
CA HIS A 179 -7.09 7.60 -41.22
C HIS A 179 -6.45 8.83 -40.56
N LEU A 180 -5.37 8.62 -39.83
CA LEU A 180 -4.69 9.65 -39.02
C LEU A 180 -4.08 10.75 -39.87
N GLY A 181 -3.55 10.45 -41.08
CA GLY A 181 -2.98 11.43 -41.99
C GLY A 181 -3.98 12.52 -42.40
N LYS A 182 -5.25 12.19 -42.60
CA LYS A 182 -6.33 13.16 -42.86
C LYS A 182 -6.52 14.17 -41.68
N ARG A 183 -6.06 13.81 -40.50
CA ARG A 183 -6.20 14.60 -39.26
C ARG A 183 -4.89 15.25 -38.83
N GLY A 184 -3.82 15.13 -39.64
CA GLY A 184 -2.51 15.69 -39.32
C GLY A 184 -1.85 15.04 -38.09
N LEU A 185 -2.13 13.77 -37.85
CA LEU A 185 -1.64 13.03 -36.69
C LEU A 185 -0.55 11.98 -37.07
N TYR A 186 0.06 12.12 -38.20
CA TYR A 186 1.29 11.44 -38.60
C TYR A 186 2.45 12.43 -38.57
#